data_66f2105b4407d4689abdec4158e6d3dd
#
_entry.id   66f2105b4407d4689abdec4158e6d3dd
#
_cell.length_a   1.000
_cell.length_b   1.000
_cell.length_c   1.000
_cell.angle_alpha   90.00
_cell.angle_beta   90.00
_cell.angle_gamma   90.00
#
_symmetry.space_group_name_H-M   'P 1'
#
loop_
_entity.id
_entity.type
_entity.pdbx_description
1 polymer ?
#
loop_
_entity_poly.entity_id
_entity_poly.type
_entity_poly.pdbx_seq_one_letter_code
_entity_poly.pdbx_strand_id
1 'polypeptide(L)'
;MERKVSFYSAGLKLSGLVRVPEDYSKDEKRAAIVLCHGFTGIKEWLIPPYAEAFTKAGYVTFTFDYRGFGESEGIRGRLIPMEQSEDIRNAITFMETLDEVDENRIGLWGTSFGGANVVYTAGVDPRPKCVVSQVGFGDGERTARAYLSEDMVSFFLEAIKQDRRKRVLTGESFYLKQTDVLSDAESVAVFSRDVKKLPRLETMLTMEYAENQMIYKPENLVHLI
;
A
#
# COMPACT_ATOMS: atom_id res chain seq x y z
N MET A 1 -3.89 21.04 10.23
CA MET A 1 -5.32 20.57 10.31
C MET A 1 -5.39 19.16 9.72
N GLU A 2 -6.12 18.22 10.38
CA GLU A 2 -6.35 16.86 9.87
C GLU A 2 -7.84 16.62 9.68
N ARG A 3 -8.24 15.94 8.59
CA ARG A 3 -9.62 15.55 8.35
C ARG A 3 -9.74 14.15 7.75
N LYS A 4 -10.71 13.36 8.22
CA LYS A 4 -11.12 12.11 7.59
C LYS A 4 -11.85 12.40 6.29
N VAL A 5 -11.52 11.62 5.28
CA VAL A 5 -12.14 11.70 3.95
C VAL A 5 -12.40 10.29 3.42
N SER A 6 -13.16 10.22 2.35
CA SER A 6 -13.32 8.98 1.58
C SER A 6 -13.35 9.29 0.09
N PHE A 7 -12.88 8.34 -0.71
CA PHE A 7 -12.91 8.39 -2.17
C PHE A 7 -13.27 7.01 -2.72
N TYR A 8 -13.54 6.92 -4.01
CA TYR A 8 -13.89 5.65 -4.64
C TYR A 8 -12.77 5.13 -5.52
N SER A 9 -12.53 3.81 -5.44
CA SER A 9 -11.63 3.08 -6.32
C SER A 9 -12.30 1.79 -6.78
N ALA A 10 -12.48 1.62 -8.08
CA ALA A 10 -13.21 0.49 -8.68
C ALA A 10 -14.60 0.22 -8.03
N GLY A 11 -15.33 1.29 -7.68
CA GLY A 11 -16.63 1.20 -7.03
C GLY A 11 -16.62 0.95 -5.52
N LEU A 12 -15.45 0.71 -4.92
CA LEU A 12 -15.27 0.54 -3.48
C LEU A 12 -14.96 1.88 -2.81
N LYS A 13 -15.56 2.13 -1.65
CA LYS A 13 -15.30 3.32 -0.85
C LYS A 13 -14.07 3.10 0.02
N LEU A 14 -13.02 3.90 -0.20
CA LEU A 14 -11.78 3.84 0.55
C LEU A 14 -11.70 4.98 1.58
N SER A 15 -11.11 4.70 2.73
CA SER A 15 -10.94 5.63 3.85
C SER A 15 -9.57 6.27 3.84
N GLY A 16 -9.49 7.58 4.06
CA GLY A 16 -8.23 8.32 4.10
C GLY A 16 -8.21 9.45 5.11
N LEU A 17 -7.02 10.00 5.31
CA LEU A 17 -6.72 11.15 6.16
C LEU A 17 -5.94 12.19 5.34
N VAL A 18 -6.51 13.37 5.16
CA VAL A 18 -5.81 14.53 4.60
C VAL A 18 -5.29 15.39 5.73
N ARG A 19 -4.00 15.76 5.67
CA ARG A 19 -3.39 16.73 6.57
C ARG A 19 -2.94 17.94 5.79
N VAL A 20 -3.34 19.11 6.27
CA VAL A 20 -3.01 20.42 5.69
C VAL A 20 -2.09 21.15 6.66
N PRO A 21 -1.01 21.81 6.20
CA PRO A 21 -0.13 22.63 7.05
C PRO A 21 -0.90 23.67 7.86
N GLU A 22 -0.39 24.03 9.04
CA GLU A 22 -1.04 25.01 9.91
C GLU A 22 -0.99 26.43 9.34
N ASP A 23 0.05 26.73 8.56
CA ASP A 23 0.27 28.00 7.87
C ASP A 23 -0.42 28.10 6.50
N TYR A 24 -1.29 27.14 6.16
CA TYR A 24 -2.02 27.15 4.89
C TYR A 24 -3.01 28.31 4.82
N SER A 25 -2.97 29.06 3.70
CA SER A 25 -3.95 30.07 3.33
C SER A 25 -4.85 29.59 2.19
N LYS A 26 -6.12 29.95 2.22
CA LYS A 26 -7.10 29.54 1.18
C LYS A 26 -6.80 30.12 -0.22
N ASP A 27 -5.93 31.13 -0.28
CA ASP A 27 -5.54 31.79 -1.54
C ASP A 27 -4.34 31.10 -2.23
N GLU A 28 -3.84 29.99 -1.67
CA GLU A 28 -2.69 29.27 -2.21
C GLU A 28 -3.00 27.79 -2.43
N LYS A 29 -2.21 27.16 -3.32
CA LYS A 29 -2.17 25.72 -3.50
C LYS A 29 -0.81 25.19 -3.09
N ARG A 30 -0.79 24.07 -2.39
CA ARG A 30 0.43 23.43 -1.90
C ARG A 30 0.77 22.16 -2.68
N ALA A 31 2.04 21.86 -2.78
CA ALA A 31 2.47 20.54 -3.23
C ALA A 31 1.96 19.47 -2.26
N ALA A 32 1.66 18.29 -2.80
CA ALA A 32 1.07 17.22 -2.01
C ALA A 32 1.86 15.92 -2.10
N ILE A 33 1.76 15.10 -1.07
CA ILE A 33 2.38 13.77 -1.00
C ILE A 33 1.32 12.74 -0.63
N VAL A 34 1.14 11.73 -1.48
CA VAL A 34 0.36 10.52 -1.16
C VAL A 34 1.31 9.52 -0.52
N LEU A 35 1.01 9.11 0.72
CA LEU A 35 1.81 8.16 1.48
C LEU A 35 1.16 6.78 1.46
N CYS A 36 1.94 5.79 1.04
CA CYS A 36 1.52 4.42 0.80
C CYS A 36 2.17 3.47 1.82
N HIS A 37 1.35 2.85 2.66
CA HIS A 37 1.82 1.93 3.69
C HIS A 37 2.30 0.59 3.10
N GLY A 38 3.07 -0.15 3.90
CA GLY A 38 3.61 -1.45 3.54
C GLY A 38 2.60 -2.58 3.63
N PHE A 39 3.12 -3.80 3.62
CA PHE A 39 2.37 -5.05 3.67
C PHE A 39 1.30 -5.03 4.76
N THR A 40 0.05 -5.23 4.37
CA THR A 40 -1.13 -5.27 5.26
C THR A 40 -1.31 -4.10 6.22
N GLY A 41 -0.55 -3.02 6.04
CA GLY A 41 -0.65 -1.82 6.87
C GLY A 41 -2.00 -1.13 6.77
N ILE A 42 -2.21 -0.17 7.64
CA ILE A 42 -3.36 0.74 7.63
C ILE A 42 -2.85 2.18 7.79
N LYS A 43 -3.66 3.15 7.41
CA LYS A 43 -3.29 4.58 7.42
C LYS A 43 -2.86 5.14 8.77
N GLU A 44 -3.24 4.46 9.87
CA GLU A 44 -2.87 4.81 11.23
C GLU A 44 -1.59 4.10 11.75
N TRP A 45 -1.01 3.17 10.95
CA TRP A 45 0.11 2.35 11.41
C TRP A 45 1.41 2.70 10.67
N LEU A 46 2.47 3.01 11.41
CA LEU A 46 3.85 3.30 11.00
C LEU A 46 4.05 4.55 10.11
N ILE A 47 3.07 4.97 9.31
CA ILE A 47 3.23 6.11 8.39
C ILE A 47 2.82 7.48 8.95
N PRO A 48 2.01 7.62 10.02
CA PRO A 48 1.64 8.93 10.53
C PRO A 48 2.82 9.85 10.88
N PRO A 49 3.93 9.39 11.50
CA PRO A 49 5.07 10.27 11.78
C PRO A 49 5.70 10.89 10.52
N TYR A 50 5.72 10.15 9.40
CA TYR A 50 6.19 10.67 8.11
C TYR A 50 5.22 11.71 7.55
N ALA A 51 3.91 11.41 7.58
CA ALA A 51 2.90 12.35 7.13
C ALA A 51 2.95 13.65 7.93
N GLU A 52 3.10 13.58 9.25
CA GLU A 52 3.26 14.74 10.12
C GLU A 52 4.53 15.54 9.79
N ALA A 53 5.66 14.87 9.57
CA ALA A 53 6.92 15.52 9.20
C ALA A 53 6.80 16.27 7.87
N PHE A 54 6.21 15.63 6.85
CA PHE A 54 5.95 16.28 5.56
C PHE A 54 4.95 17.43 5.68
N THR A 55 3.90 17.28 6.49
CA THR A 55 2.93 18.36 6.72
C THR A 55 3.60 19.56 7.40
N LYS A 56 4.46 19.35 8.40
CA LYS A 56 5.27 20.41 9.03
C LYS A 56 6.25 21.08 8.06
N ALA A 57 6.70 20.34 7.03
CA ALA A 57 7.55 20.88 5.96
C ALA A 57 6.76 21.64 4.87
N GLY A 58 5.44 21.81 5.03
CA GLY A 58 4.60 22.63 4.15
C GLY A 58 3.86 21.85 3.05
N TYR A 59 3.89 20.53 3.06
CA TYR A 59 3.14 19.71 2.09
C TYR A 59 1.75 19.36 2.60
N VAL A 60 0.76 19.32 1.71
CA VAL A 60 -0.48 18.59 1.98
C VAL A 60 -0.19 17.10 1.91
N THR A 61 -0.57 16.33 2.93
CA THR A 61 -0.31 14.89 2.95
C THR A 61 -1.60 14.10 2.96
N PHE A 62 -1.56 12.95 2.28
CA PHE A 62 -2.67 12.02 2.20
C PHE A 62 -2.21 10.61 2.54
N THR A 63 -2.83 10.00 3.55
CA THR A 63 -2.69 8.59 3.90
C THR A 63 -4.05 7.91 3.76
N PHE A 64 -4.09 6.68 3.27
CA PHE A 64 -5.36 5.95 3.08
C PHE A 64 -5.18 4.45 3.32
N ASP A 65 -6.29 3.77 3.55
CA ASP A 65 -6.34 2.31 3.60
C ASP A 65 -6.62 1.77 2.20
N TYR A 66 -5.78 0.86 1.72
CA TYR A 66 -6.08 0.11 0.49
C TYR A 66 -7.37 -0.69 0.61
N ARG A 67 -7.98 -1.03 -0.53
CA ARG A 67 -9.15 -1.94 -0.56
C ARG A 67 -8.89 -3.21 0.23
N GLY A 68 -9.87 -3.64 1.02
CA GLY A 68 -9.78 -4.84 1.85
C GLY A 68 -9.00 -4.68 3.16
N PHE A 69 -8.50 -3.48 3.48
CA PHE A 69 -7.75 -3.20 4.72
C PHE A 69 -8.35 -2.04 5.50
N GLY A 70 -8.01 -1.94 6.79
CA GLY A 70 -8.41 -0.86 7.67
C GLY A 70 -9.92 -0.58 7.68
N GLU A 71 -10.29 0.66 7.35
CA GLU A 71 -11.68 1.11 7.25
C GLU A 71 -12.22 1.10 5.81
N SER A 72 -11.40 0.70 4.83
CA SER A 72 -11.81 0.62 3.42
C SER A 72 -12.65 -0.61 3.13
N GLU A 73 -13.55 -0.48 2.15
CA GLU A 73 -14.34 -1.57 1.61
C GLU A 73 -13.48 -2.55 0.80
N GLY A 74 -14.05 -3.67 0.41
CA GLY A 74 -13.42 -4.72 -0.38
C GLY A 74 -13.31 -6.04 0.37
N ILE A 75 -12.82 -7.05 -0.31
CA ILE A 75 -12.62 -8.39 0.25
C ILE A 75 -11.49 -8.30 1.29
N ARG A 76 -11.83 -8.62 2.54
CA ARG A 76 -10.92 -8.50 3.67
C ARG A 76 -9.68 -9.37 3.50
N GLY A 77 -8.49 -8.74 3.60
CA GLY A 77 -7.20 -9.40 3.46
C GLY A 77 -6.82 -9.82 2.02
N ARG A 78 -7.56 -9.39 1.02
CA ARG A 78 -7.19 -9.61 -0.38
C ARG A 78 -6.20 -8.54 -0.82
N LEU A 79 -4.93 -8.91 -0.89
CA LEU A 79 -3.83 -8.06 -1.32
C LEU A 79 -3.40 -8.42 -2.74
N ILE A 80 -3.73 -7.58 -3.69
CA ILE A 80 -3.29 -7.68 -5.08
C ILE A 80 -2.53 -6.40 -5.44
N PRO A 81 -1.22 -6.46 -5.72
CA PRO A 81 -0.39 -5.28 -5.93
C PRO A 81 -0.91 -4.35 -7.04
N MET A 82 -1.42 -4.93 -8.12
CA MET A 82 -1.99 -4.19 -9.25
C MET A 82 -3.25 -3.40 -8.83
N GLU A 83 -4.10 -3.98 -7.97
CA GLU A 83 -5.28 -3.31 -7.44
C GLU A 83 -4.90 -2.20 -6.45
N GLN A 84 -3.85 -2.42 -5.63
CA GLN A 84 -3.32 -1.38 -4.77
C GLN A 84 -2.72 -0.21 -5.58
N SER A 85 -2.05 -0.51 -6.69
CA SER A 85 -1.57 0.54 -7.61
C SER A 85 -2.72 1.33 -8.25
N GLU A 86 -3.84 0.68 -8.55
CA GLU A 86 -5.07 1.36 -8.99
C GLU A 86 -5.63 2.25 -7.88
N ASP A 87 -5.62 1.79 -6.61
CA ASP A 87 -6.04 2.60 -5.47
C ASP A 87 -5.16 3.86 -5.32
N ILE A 88 -3.84 3.74 -5.54
CA ILE A 88 -2.92 4.90 -5.52
C ILE A 88 -3.27 5.88 -6.65
N ARG A 89 -3.52 5.41 -7.87
CA ARG A 89 -3.91 6.26 -9.00
C ARG A 89 -5.21 7.01 -8.72
N ASN A 90 -6.18 6.35 -8.10
CA ASN A 90 -7.43 6.99 -7.69
C ASN A 90 -7.23 7.96 -6.50
N ALA A 91 -6.27 7.65 -5.60
CA ALA A 91 -5.85 8.58 -4.54
C ALA A 91 -5.20 9.85 -5.11
N ILE A 92 -4.39 9.75 -6.17
CA ILE A 92 -3.85 10.92 -6.90
C ILE A 92 -5.01 11.74 -7.46
N THR A 93 -5.95 11.10 -8.17
CA THR A 93 -7.12 11.78 -8.73
C THR A 93 -7.96 12.48 -7.64
N PHE A 94 -8.14 11.82 -6.49
CA PHE A 94 -8.81 12.45 -5.36
C PHE A 94 -8.06 13.69 -4.86
N MET A 95 -6.74 13.62 -4.75
CA MET A 95 -5.92 14.77 -4.33
C MET A 95 -5.99 15.94 -5.32
N GLU A 96 -6.08 15.68 -6.62
CA GLU A 96 -6.28 16.71 -7.66
C GLU A 96 -7.59 17.50 -7.48
N THR A 97 -8.59 16.93 -6.82
CA THR A 97 -9.89 17.59 -6.57
C THR A 97 -9.91 18.52 -5.35
N LEU A 98 -8.84 18.53 -4.56
CA LEU A 98 -8.80 19.32 -3.34
C LEU A 98 -8.32 20.76 -3.61
N ASP A 99 -9.03 21.73 -3.07
CA ASP A 99 -8.73 23.16 -3.28
C ASP A 99 -7.33 23.55 -2.79
N GLU A 100 -6.84 22.92 -1.72
CA GLU A 100 -5.52 23.15 -1.14
C GLU A 100 -4.37 22.49 -1.89
N VAL A 101 -4.62 21.68 -2.91
CA VAL A 101 -3.60 20.91 -3.64
C VAL A 101 -3.30 21.53 -4.99
N ASP A 102 -2.01 21.70 -5.28
CA ASP A 102 -1.53 21.96 -6.63
C ASP A 102 -1.42 20.62 -7.39
N GLU A 103 -2.36 20.38 -8.29
CA GLU A 103 -2.45 19.15 -9.08
C GLU A 103 -1.18 18.85 -9.92
N ASN A 104 -0.37 19.87 -10.19
CA ASN A 104 0.89 19.75 -10.93
C ASN A 104 2.09 19.43 -10.03
N ARG A 105 1.90 19.32 -8.70
CA ARG A 105 2.96 19.09 -7.72
C ARG A 105 2.58 17.99 -6.71
N ILE A 106 2.15 16.82 -7.22
CA ILE A 106 1.84 15.65 -6.40
C ILE A 106 3.01 14.66 -6.47
N GLY A 107 3.52 14.25 -5.33
CA GLY A 107 4.53 13.21 -5.17
C GLY A 107 3.97 11.96 -4.50
N LEU A 108 4.69 10.84 -4.67
CA LEU A 108 4.40 9.58 -4.00
C LEU A 108 5.52 9.23 -3.03
N TRP A 109 5.15 8.78 -1.85
CA TRP A 109 6.06 8.18 -0.89
C TRP A 109 5.51 6.83 -0.44
N GLY A 110 6.32 5.80 -0.44
CA GLY A 110 5.89 4.48 0.00
C GLY A 110 6.97 3.73 0.76
N THR A 111 6.57 2.92 1.73
CA THR A 111 7.48 2.08 2.51
C THR A 111 7.21 0.60 2.30
N SER A 112 8.27 -0.23 2.26
CA SER A 112 8.20 -1.69 2.11
C SER A 112 7.37 -2.06 0.87
N PHE A 113 6.28 -2.80 1.02
CA PHE A 113 5.37 -3.14 -0.08
C PHE A 113 4.79 -1.88 -0.75
N GLY A 114 4.47 -0.84 0.03
CA GLY A 114 4.07 0.46 -0.50
C GLY A 114 5.16 1.14 -1.32
N GLY A 115 6.44 0.91 -0.96
CA GLY A 115 7.59 1.36 -1.76
C GLY A 115 7.64 0.72 -3.14
N ALA A 116 7.31 -0.57 -3.26
CA ALA A 116 7.15 -1.24 -4.55
C ALA A 116 5.96 -0.68 -5.35
N ASN A 117 4.83 -0.47 -4.67
CA ASN A 117 3.61 0.05 -5.30
C ASN A 117 3.78 1.46 -5.87
N VAL A 118 4.47 2.37 -5.16
CA VAL A 118 4.67 3.74 -5.69
C VAL A 118 5.59 3.77 -6.91
N VAL A 119 6.61 2.88 -6.95
CA VAL A 119 7.47 2.73 -8.14
C VAL A 119 6.65 2.22 -9.32
N TYR A 120 5.88 1.15 -9.13
CA TYR A 120 5.01 0.64 -10.19
C TYR A 120 4.02 1.71 -10.68
N THR A 121 3.36 2.39 -9.73
CA THR A 121 2.38 3.42 -10.06
C THR A 121 3.00 4.57 -10.86
N ALA A 122 4.17 5.09 -10.45
CA ALA A 122 4.85 6.16 -11.18
C ALA A 122 5.29 5.73 -12.59
N GLY A 123 5.62 4.44 -12.78
CA GLY A 123 5.96 3.90 -14.10
C GLY A 123 4.77 3.76 -15.07
N VAL A 124 3.54 3.73 -14.56
CA VAL A 124 2.32 3.60 -15.39
C VAL A 124 1.43 4.85 -15.38
N ASP A 125 1.73 5.82 -14.50
CA ASP A 125 0.97 7.08 -14.36
C ASP A 125 1.93 8.27 -14.37
N PRO A 126 1.89 9.16 -15.35
CA PRO A 126 2.84 10.27 -15.49
C PRO A 126 2.55 11.47 -14.57
N ARG A 127 1.50 11.44 -13.77
CA ARG A 127 1.10 12.57 -12.91
C ARG A 127 2.02 12.78 -11.69
N PRO A 128 2.54 11.75 -11.02
CA PRO A 128 3.49 11.97 -9.93
C PRO A 128 4.75 12.68 -10.42
N LYS A 129 5.16 13.75 -9.71
CA LYS A 129 6.37 14.56 -10.07
C LYS A 129 7.62 14.10 -9.34
N CYS A 130 7.46 13.28 -8.31
CA CYS A 130 8.55 12.57 -7.67
C CYS A 130 8.02 11.29 -7.02
N VAL A 131 8.91 10.32 -6.85
CA VAL A 131 8.61 9.08 -6.14
C VAL A 131 9.73 8.76 -5.16
N VAL A 132 9.36 8.42 -3.94
CA VAL A 132 10.30 7.95 -2.92
C VAL A 132 9.87 6.54 -2.49
N SER A 133 10.74 5.57 -2.75
CA SER A 133 10.59 4.19 -2.32
C SER A 133 11.51 3.90 -1.15
N GLN A 134 10.96 3.83 0.05
CA GLN A 134 11.71 3.45 1.25
C GLN A 134 11.64 1.95 1.45
N VAL A 135 12.78 1.26 1.40
CA VAL A 135 12.92 -0.21 1.57
C VAL A 135 11.92 -1.02 0.72
N GLY A 136 11.54 -0.51 -0.45
CA GLY A 136 10.70 -1.22 -1.41
C GLY A 136 11.47 -2.33 -2.13
N PHE A 137 10.75 -3.33 -2.61
CA PHE A 137 11.35 -4.35 -3.48
C PHE A 137 11.12 -4.02 -4.97
N GLY A 138 12.06 -4.43 -5.81
CA GLY A 138 11.96 -4.26 -7.27
C GLY A 138 11.35 -5.47 -7.98
N ASP A 139 11.56 -6.69 -7.44
CA ASP A 139 11.08 -7.96 -7.99
C ASP A 139 10.58 -8.84 -6.85
N GLY A 140 9.29 -9.18 -6.87
CA GLY A 140 8.65 -9.96 -5.81
C GLY A 140 9.13 -11.41 -5.75
N GLU A 141 9.41 -12.04 -6.90
CA GLU A 141 9.97 -13.39 -6.94
C GLU A 141 11.38 -13.42 -6.36
N ARG A 142 12.25 -12.52 -6.82
CA ARG A 142 13.63 -12.41 -6.30
C ARG A 142 13.63 -12.14 -4.80
N THR A 143 12.74 -11.29 -4.33
CA THR A 143 12.58 -10.99 -2.90
C THR A 143 12.15 -12.24 -2.12
N ALA A 144 11.14 -12.98 -2.58
CA ALA A 144 10.72 -14.21 -1.91
C ALA A 144 11.85 -15.24 -1.85
N ARG A 145 12.57 -15.47 -2.96
CA ARG A 145 13.70 -16.39 -3.01
C ARG A 145 14.90 -15.97 -2.16
N ALA A 146 15.06 -14.69 -1.86
CA ALA A 146 16.14 -14.20 -0.97
C ALA A 146 15.89 -14.53 0.51
N TYR A 147 14.64 -14.70 0.91
CA TYR A 147 14.26 -14.98 2.30
C TYR A 147 13.93 -16.45 2.58
N LEU A 148 13.66 -17.25 1.56
CA LEU A 148 13.20 -18.64 1.68
C LEU A 148 14.30 -19.61 1.20
N SER A 149 14.45 -20.77 1.87
CA SER A 149 15.22 -21.87 1.32
C SER A 149 14.57 -22.44 0.07
N GLU A 150 15.33 -23.18 -0.76
CA GLU A 150 14.79 -23.79 -1.99
C GLU A 150 13.61 -24.74 -1.71
N ASP A 151 13.66 -25.50 -0.60
CA ASP A 151 12.56 -26.37 -0.17
C ASP A 151 11.32 -25.58 0.19
N MET A 152 11.49 -24.46 0.88
CA MET A 152 10.39 -23.55 1.21
C MET A 152 9.80 -22.88 -0.04
N VAL A 153 10.64 -22.48 -0.98
CA VAL A 153 10.18 -21.95 -2.27
C VAL A 153 9.33 -22.98 -3.01
N SER A 154 9.80 -24.23 -3.08
CA SER A 154 9.09 -25.33 -3.75
C SER A 154 7.75 -25.61 -3.06
N PHE A 155 7.72 -25.67 -1.73
CA PHE A 155 6.49 -25.82 -0.96
C PHE A 155 5.51 -24.66 -1.22
N PHE A 156 6.02 -23.43 -1.25
CA PHE A 156 5.20 -22.23 -1.47
C PHE A 156 4.59 -22.19 -2.89
N LEU A 157 5.37 -22.58 -3.90
CA LEU A 157 4.88 -22.68 -5.29
C LEU A 157 3.79 -23.74 -5.44
N GLU A 158 3.91 -24.88 -4.77
CA GLU A 158 2.84 -25.91 -4.78
C GLU A 158 1.60 -25.41 -4.03
N ALA A 159 1.76 -24.70 -2.92
CA ALA A 159 0.65 -24.08 -2.20
C ALA A 159 -0.11 -23.06 -3.07
N ILE A 160 0.62 -22.21 -3.81
CA ILE A 160 0.04 -21.26 -4.79
C ILE A 160 -0.77 -22.01 -5.85
N LYS A 161 -0.22 -23.11 -6.41
CA LYS A 161 -0.90 -23.91 -7.41
C LYS A 161 -2.19 -24.53 -6.87
N GLN A 162 -2.18 -25.05 -5.65
CA GLN A 162 -3.37 -25.61 -5.01
C GLN A 162 -4.43 -24.52 -4.73
N ASP A 163 -4.00 -23.34 -4.27
CA ASP A 163 -4.88 -22.20 -4.07
C ASP A 163 -5.53 -21.75 -5.40
N ARG A 164 -4.74 -21.67 -6.47
CA ARG A 164 -5.27 -21.32 -7.80
C ARG A 164 -6.33 -22.32 -8.29
N ARG A 165 -6.09 -23.64 -8.07
CA ARG A 165 -7.09 -24.68 -8.39
C ARG A 165 -8.36 -24.50 -7.57
N LYS A 166 -8.24 -24.26 -6.26
CA LYS A 166 -9.39 -24.00 -5.39
C LYS A 166 -10.18 -22.80 -5.88
N ARG A 167 -9.52 -21.66 -6.12
CA ARG A 167 -10.18 -20.44 -6.59
C ARG A 167 -10.96 -20.64 -7.89
N VAL A 168 -10.38 -21.37 -8.85
CA VAL A 168 -11.05 -21.65 -10.13
C VAL A 168 -12.27 -22.56 -9.97
N LEU A 169 -12.22 -23.51 -9.03
CA LEU A 169 -13.30 -24.48 -8.83
C LEU A 169 -14.40 -24.00 -7.88
N THR A 170 -14.05 -23.16 -6.90
CA THR A 170 -14.98 -22.80 -5.82
C THR A 170 -15.18 -21.30 -5.63
N GLY A 171 -14.36 -20.45 -6.27
CA GLY A 171 -14.33 -19.02 -6.03
C GLY A 171 -13.64 -18.61 -4.72
N GLU A 172 -13.10 -19.55 -3.94
CA GLU A 172 -12.51 -19.29 -2.62
C GLU A 172 -11.00 -19.50 -2.62
N SER A 173 -10.26 -18.65 -1.89
CA SER A 173 -8.84 -18.78 -1.61
C SER A 173 -8.58 -19.50 -0.28
N PHE A 174 -7.38 -20.02 -0.10
CA PHE A 174 -6.85 -20.30 1.25
C PHE A 174 -6.46 -19.02 1.95
N TYR A 175 -6.28 -19.09 3.27
CA TYR A 175 -5.92 -17.94 4.08
C TYR A 175 -4.60 -18.17 4.83
N LEU A 176 -3.83 -17.11 4.98
CA LEU A 176 -2.57 -17.03 5.73
C LEU A 176 -2.69 -15.99 6.84
N LYS A 177 -1.99 -16.19 7.96
CA LYS A 177 -1.76 -15.10 8.91
C LYS A 177 -0.68 -14.16 8.39
N GLN A 178 -0.77 -12.89 8.74
CA GLN A 178 0.28 -11.91 8.42
C GLN A 178 1.65 -12.35 8.96
N THR A 179 1.68 -12.94 10.15
CA THR A 179 2.88 -13.47 10.81
C THR A 179 3.43 -14.75 10.18
N ASP A 180 2.68 -15.43 9.32
CA ASP A 180 3.21 -16.56 8.53
C ASP A 180 4.06 -16.06 7.36
N VAL A 181 3.83 -14.81 6.92
CA VAL A 181 4.58 -14.14 5.85
C VAL A 181 5.76 -13.34 6.42
N LEU A 182 5.50 -12.47 7.40
CA LEU A 182 6.53 -11.73 8.15
C LEU A 182 6.84 -12.50 9.44
N SER A 183 7.61 -13.58 9.30
CA SER A 183 7.84 -14.56 10.36
C SER A 183 9.08 -14.30 11.21
N ASP A 184 9.88 -13.30 10.89
CA ASP A 184 11.01 -12.93 11.71
C ASP A 184 10.57 -12.37 13.08
N ALA A 185 11.37 -12.61 14.10
CA ALA A 185 11.02 -12.34 15.49
C ALA A 185 10.71 -10.84 15.74
N GLU A 186 11.39 -9.93 15.04
CA GLU A 186 11.20 -8.50 15.20
C GLU A 186 9.86 -8.06 14.60
N SER A 187 9.57 -8.47 13.35
CA SER A 187 8.29 -8.20 12.69
C SER A 187 7.11 -8.74 13.48
N VAL A 188 7.21 -9.99 13.96
CA VAL A 188 6.17 -10.62 14.81
C VAL A 188 5.96 -9.84 16.11
N ALA A 189 7.04 -9.39 16.76
CA ALA A 189 6.96 -8.64 18.01
C ALA A 189 6.28 -7.28 17.81
N VAL A 190 6.70 -6.52 16.77
CA VAL A 190 6.11 -5.21 16.43
C VAL A 190 4.63 -5.37 16.09
N PHE A 191 4.29 -6.31 15.22
CA PHE A 191 2.91 -6.56 14.81
C PHE A 191 2.03 -6.96 16.01
N SER A 192 2.48 -7.93 16.83
CA SER A 192 1.72 -8.42 18.01
C SER A 192 1.52 -7.35 19.09
N ARG A 193 2.48 -6.41 19.19
CA ARG A 193 2.36 -5.26 20.07
C ARG A 193 1.30 -4.28 19.57
N ASP A 194 1.34 -3.98 18.27
CA ASP A 194 0.57 -2.87 17.69
C ASP A 194 -0.89 -3.27 17.36
N VAL A 195 -1.16 -4.54 17.06
CA VAL A 195 -2.53 -5.08 16.95
C VAL A 195 -3.36 -4.82 18.20
N LYS A 196 -2.75 -4.88 19.39
CA LYS A 196 -3.45 -4.59 20.66
C LYS A 196 -3.97 -3.15 20.73
N LYS A 197 -3.30 -2.21 20.06
CA LYS A 197 -3.67 -0.79 20.00
C LYS A 197 -4.55 -0.47 18.80
N LEU A 198 -4.34 -1.19 17.71
CA LEU A 198 -4.99 -1.01 16.42
C LEU A 198 -5.58 -2.36 15.95
N PRO A 199 -6.71 -2.82 16.49
CA PRO A 199 -7.27 -4.14 16.18
C PRO A 199 -7.58 -4.34 14.69
N ARG A 200 -7.85 -3.26 13.93
CA ARG A 200 -8.08 -3.32 12.48
C ARG A 200 -6.84 -3.68 11.67
N LEU A 201 -5.66 -3.67 12.28
CA LEU A 201 -4.42 -4.11 11.66
C LEU A 201 -4.41 -5.63 11.47
N GLU A 202 -5.09 -6.38 12.34
CA GLU A 202 -5.17 -7.83 12.24
C GLU A 202 -6.12 -8.25 11.11
N THR A 203 -5.60 -9.05 10.18
CA THR A 203 -6.40 -9.64 9.09
C THR A 203 -5.78 -10.95 8.63
N MET A 204 -6.63 -11.85 8.14
CA MET A 204 -6.17 -13.04 7.40
C MET A 204 -6.01 -12.66 5.94
N LEU A 205 -4.88 -13.02 5.35
CA LEU A 205 -4.60 -12.78 3.94
C LEU A 205 -5.12 -13.91 3.07
N THR A 206 -5.70 -13.59 1.92
CA THR A 206 -5.93 -14.60 0.90
C THR A 206 -4.60 -15.06 0.30
N MET A 207 -4.42 -16.37 0.10
CA MET A 207 -3.20 -16.95 -0.50
C MET A 207 -2.95 -16.42 -1.93
N GLU A 208 -3.96 -15.88 -2.59
CA GLU A 208 -3.88 -15.18 -3.87
C GLU A 208 -2.79 -14.08 -3.89
N TYR A 209 -2.55 -13.46 -2.72
CA TYR A 209 -1.45 -12.52 -2.50
C TYR A 209 -0.10 -13.09 -2.97
N ALA A 210 0.22 -14.33 -2.58
CA ALA A 210 1.52 -14.93 -2.86
C ALA A 210 1.79 -15.09 -4.36
N GLU A 211 0.80 -15.57 -5.13
CA GLU A 211 0.89 -15.65 -6.59
C GLU A 211 1.13 -14.28 -7.23
N ASN A 212 0.37 -13.26 -6.78
CA ASN A 212 0.45 -11.93 -7.35
C ASN A 212 1.76 -11.20 -6.98
N GLN A 213 2.30 -11.44 -5.78
CA GLN A 213 3.61 -10.93 -5.42
C GLN A 213 4.72 -11.50 -6.30
N MET A 214 4.70 -12.82 -6.60
CA MET A 214 5.73 -13.48 -7.40
C MET A 214 5.85 -12.88 -8.82
N ILE A 215 4.76 -12.45 -9.41
CA ILE A 215 4.76 -11.86 -10.75
C ILE A 215 4.94 -10.35 -10.75
N TYR A 216 4.94 -9.70 -9.58
CA TYR A 216 5.01 -8.25 -9.47
C TYR A 216 6.46 -7.75 -9.50
N LYS A 217 6.80 -7.02 -10.58
CA LYS A 217 8.17 -6.57 -10.87
C LYS A 217 8.21 -5.05 -11.17
N PRO A 218 8.08 -4.20 -10.14
CA PRO A 218 8.13 -2.74 -10.30
C PRO A 218 9.39 -2.22 -10.99
N GLU A 219 10.54 -2.86 -10.77
CA GLU A 219 11.81 -2.46 -11.38
C GLU A 219 11.79 -2.44 -12.91
N ASN A 220 10.92 -3.23 -13.54
CA ASN A 220 10.78 -3.24 -14.99
C ASN A 220 10.21 -1.93 -15.55
N LEU A 221 9.66 -1.07 -14.68
CA LEU A 221 9.02 0.19 -15.07
C LEU A 221 9.85 1.43 -14.69
N VAL A 222 10.98 1.26 -13.99
CA VAL A 222 11.80 2.40 -13.52
C VAL A 222 12.27 3.31 -14.64
N HIS A 223 12.50 2.77 -15.84
CA HIS A 223 12.92 3.54 -17.01
C HIS A 223 11.81 4.45 -17.58
N LEU A 224 10.58 4.37 -17.08
CA LEU A 224 9.43 5.19 -17.47
C LEU A 224 9.16 6.36 -16.50
N ILE A 225 9.92 6.44 -15.39
CA ILE A 225 9.74 7.46 -14.33
C ILE A 225 10.58 8.70 -14.60
#